data_5cae3521d332f24a2fc953e107baa8ab
#
_entry.id   5cae3521d332f24a2fc953e107baa8ab
#
_cell.length_a   1.000
_cell.length_b   1.000
_cell.length_c   1.000
_cell.angle_alpha   90.00
_cell.angle_beta   90.00
_cell.angle_gamma   90.00
#
_symmetry.space_group_name_H-M   'P 1'
#
loop_
_entity.id
_entity.type
_entity.pdbx_description
1 polymer ?
#
loop_
_entity_poly.entity_id
_entity_poly.type
_entity_poly.pdbx_seq_one_letter_code
_entity_poly.pdbx_strand_id
1 'polypeptide(L)'
;MHSSPNRDLRERLGPFLVPIGRTVAGVVVGVVLSMTGIAVAWSLFIFFGGQSVEAWLSSLFFGAGLGAGIGAFVAWLHLDRENSLVLGLTALVVIGSGIAGAWGGYEYGSAQEVKCCAMPTVSPVYYTALGSAVVANISGVAFASARALLTRKRPTQFHNAVH
;
A
#
# COMPACT_ATOMS: atom_id res chain seq x y z
N MET A 1 33.69 9.30 -32.00
CA MET A 1 32.63 9.68 -31.01
C MET A 1 32.39 8.48 -30.11
N HIS A 2 33.01 8.43 -28.93
CA HIS A 2 32.82 7.34 -27.96
C HIS A 2 31.62 7.72 -27.07
N SER A 3 30.46 7.12 -27.33
CA SER A 3 29.36 7.17 -26.38
C SER A 3 29.77 6.34 -25.15
N SER A 4 29.81 6.98 -23.98
CA SER A 4 30.18 6.28 -22.74
C SER A 4 29.11 5.24 -22.40
N PRO A 5 29.52 3.97 -22.12
CA PRO A 5 28.58 2.86 -21.83
C PRO A 5 27.63 3.12 -20.68
N ASN A 6 27.93 4.08 -19.82
CA ASN A 6 27.08 4.52 -18.70
C ASN A 6 25.81 5.31 -19.11
N ARG A 7 25.77 5.91 -20.30
CA ARG A 7 24.58 6.62 -20.78
C ARG A 7 23.49 5.65 -21.22
N ASP A 8 23.87 4.63 -21.98
CA ASP A 8 22.94 3.62 -22.46
C ASP A 8 22.30 2.80 -21.32
N LEU A 9 23.06 2.55 -20.24
CA LEU A 9 22.53 1.85 -19.07
C LEU A 9 21.49 2.71 -18.32
N ARG A 10 21.74 4.01 -18.19
CA ARG A 10 20.81 4.94 -17.53
C ARG A 10 19.52 5.14 -18.32
N GLU A 11 19.60 5.19 -19.65
CA GLU A 11 18.40 5.32 -20.50
C GLU A 11 17.55 4.04 -20.49
N ARG A 12 18.16 2.86 -20.39
CA ARG A 12 17.43 1.59 -20.31
C ARG A 12 16.88 1.28 -18.93
N LEU A 13 17.56 1.66 -17.85
CA LEU A 13 17.14 1.37 -16.47
C LEU A 13 16.23 2.46 -15.88
N GLY A 14 16.29 3.69 -16.41
CA GLY A 14 15.50 4.81 -15.90
C GLY A 14 13.99 4.54 -15.77
N PRO A 15 13.33 3.98 -16.78
CA PRO A 15 11.91 3.69 -16.72
C PRO A 15 11.53 2.63 -15.67
N PHE A 16 12.45 1.77 -15.24
CA PHE A 16 12.21 0.74 -14.23
C PHE A 16 12.60 1.19 -12.81
N LEU A 17 13.61 2.03 -12.68
CA LEU A 17 14.09 2.51 -11.38
C LEU A 17 13.09 3.42 -10.67
N VAL A 18 12.37 4.26 -11.41
CA VAL A 18 11.38 5.19 -10.87
C VAL A 18 10.22 4.45 -10.19
N PRO A 19 9.53 3.48 -10.84
CA PRO A 19 8.45 2.75 -10.19
C PRO A 19 8.94 1.89 -9.03
N ILE A 20 10.11 1.28 -9.12
CA ILE A 20 10.69 0.50 -8.02
C ILE A 20 10.98 1.39 -6.81
N GLY A 21 11.65 2.53 -7.01
CA GLY A 21 11.93 3.49 -5.94
C GLY A 21 10.65 4.01 -5.28
N ARG A 22 9.61 4.26 -6.09
CA ARG A 22 8.30 4.70 -5.62
C ARG A 22 7.57 3.63 -4.81
N THR A 23 7.66 2.37 -5.22
CA THR A 23 7.10 1.23 -4.48
C THR A 23 7.79 1.06 -3.13
N VAL A 24 9.12 1.08 -3.11
CA VAL A 24 9.91 0.96 -1.87
C VAL A 24 9.59 2.11 -0.92
N ALA A 25 9.58 3.34 -1.41
CA ALA A 25 9.19 4.50 -0.61
C ALA A 25 7.75 4.39 -0.09
N GLY A 26 6.82 3.94 -0.93
CA GLY A 26 5.42 3.70 -0.55
C GLY A 26 5.28 2.65 0.54
N VAL A 27 6.05 1.55 0.48
CA VAL A 27 6.04 0.53 1.53
C VAL A 27 6.61 1.08 2.84
N VAL A 28 7.75 1.78 2.81
CA VAL A 28 8.35 2.36 4.02
C VAL A 28 7.40 3.36 4.68
N VAL A 29 6.86 4.29 3.91
CA VAL A 29 5.87 5.26 4.40
C VAL A 29 4.60 4.54 4.89
N GLY A 30 4.15 3.53 4.16
CA GLY A 30 3.01 2.70 4.52
C GLY A 30 3.19 1.98 5.86
N VAL A 31 4.38 1.43 6.14
CA VAL A 31 4.69 0.81 7.45
C VAL A 31 4.64 1.84 8.58
N VAL A 32 5.25 3.01 8.38
CA VAL A 32 5.24 4.08 9.39
C VAL A 32 3.82 4.55 9.68
N LEU A 33 3.03 4.81 8.63
CA LEU A 33 1.63 5.23 8.79
C LEU A 33 0.74 4.12 9.35
N SER A 34 1.01 2.86 9.01
CA SER A 34 0.32 1.70 9.59
C SER A 34 0.58 1.59 11.09
N MET A 35 1.83 1.71 11.53
CA MET A 35 2.17 1.72 12.95
C MET A 35 1.52 2.89 13.69
N THR A 36 1.51 4.08 13.08
CA THR A 36 0.80 5.24 13.63
C THR A 36 -0.70 5.00 13.72
N GLY A 37 -1.29 4.42 12.68
CA GLY A 37 -2.71 4.06 12.64
C GLY A 37 -3.08 3.04 13.73
N ILE A 38 -2.25 2.03 13.96
CA ILE A 38 -2.40 1.06 15.07
C ILE A 38 -2.37 1.80 16.42
N ALA A 39 -1.38 2.67 16.64
CA ALA A 39 -1.25 3.40 17.90
C ALA A 39 -2.46 4.29 18.17
N VAL A 40 -2.96 4.99 17.14
CA VAL A 40 -4.16 5.83 17.25
C VAL A 40 -5.39 4.96 17.53
N ALA A 41 -5.59 3.88 16.77
CA ALA A 41 -6.73 2.99 16.95
C ALA A 41 -6.73 2.35 18.33
N TRP A 42 -5.58 1.96 18.84
CA TRP A 42 -5.42 1.42 20.18
C TRP A 42 -5.69 2.48 21.26
N SER A 43 -5.21 3.69 21.10
CA SER A 43 -5.52 4.80 22.02
C SER A 43 -7.02 5.08 22.09
N LEU A 44 -7.70 5.11 20.94
CA LEU A 44 -9.15 5.27 20.88
C LEU A 44 -9.88 4.09 21.53
N PHE A 45 -9.44 2.85 21.29
CA PHE A 45 -10.01 1.66 21.89
C PHE A 45 -9.96 1.72 23.42
N ILE A 46 -8.83 2.11 24.00
CA ILE A 46 -8.69 2.28 25.45
C ILE A 46 -9.57 3.43 25.95
N PHE A 47 -9.60 4.55 25.24
CA PHE A 47 -10.38 5.73 25.64
C PHE A 47 -11.88 5.44 25.67
N PHE A 48 -12.41 4.64 24.73
CA PHE A 48 -13.81 4.22 24.70
C PHE A 48 -14.14 3.02 25.60
N GLY A 49 -13.20 2.57 26.45
CA GLY A 49 -13.42 1.49 27.42
C GLY A 49 -13.59 0.11 26.80
N GLY A 50 -12.95 -0.14 25.64
CA GLY A 50 -13.01 -1.43 24.96
C GLY A 50 -12.43 -2.55 25.81
N GLN A 51 -13.20 -3.66 25.99
CA GLN A 51 -12.80 -4.78 26.84
C GLN A 51 -12.76 -6.12 26.09
N SER A 52 -13.22 -6.20 24.85
CA SER A 52 -13.24 -7.45 24.10
C SER A 52 -11.99 -7.62 23.23
N VAL A 53 -11.45 -8.83 23.19
CA VAL A 53 -10.29 -9.19 22.35
C VAL A 53 -10.62 -9.00 20.86
N GLU A 54 -11.84 -9.33 20.46
CA GLU A 54 -12.30 -9.18 19.07
C GLU A 54 -12.30 -7.72 18.61
N ALA A 55 -12.81 -6.81 19.47
CA ALA A 55 -12.81 -5.39 19.18
C ALA A 55 -11.39 -4.82 19.16
N TRP A 56 -10.50 -5.33 20.00
CA TRP A 56 -9.09 -4.97 19.99
C TRP A 56 -8.40 -5.39 18.68
N LEU A 57 -8.57 -6.64 18.24
CA LEU A 57 -8.03 -7.13 16.97
C LEU A 57 -8.60 -6.34 15.78
N SER A 58 -9.91 -6.09 15.77
CA SER A 58 -10.54 -5.30 14.73
C SER A 58 -9.96 -3.89 14.67
N SER A 59 -9.78 -3.22 15.80
CA SER A 59 -9.19 -1.87 15.85
C SER A 59 -7.76 -1.86 15.31
N LEU A 60 -6.98 -2.90 15.61
CA LEU A 60 -5.61 -3.08 15.13
C LEU A 60 -5.57 -3.22 13.60
N PHE A 61 -6.43 -4.07 13.02
CA PHE A 61 -6.50 -4.28 11.57
C PHE A 61 -6.98 -3.04 10.82
N PHE A 62 -8.02 -2.36 11.34
CA PHE A 62 -8.49 -1.11 10.77
C PHE A 62 -7.45 0.00 10.85
N GLY A 63 -6.79 0.16 12.00
CA GLY A 63 -5.72 1.15 12.16
C GLY A 63 -4.56 0.91 11.21
N ALA A 64 -4.11 -0.34 11.10
CA ALA A 64 -3.06 -0.73 10.17
C ALA A 64 -3.47 -0.50 8.71
N GLY A 65 -4.67 -0.95 8.32
CA GLY A 65 -5.18 -0.85 6.96
C GLY A 65 -5.39 0.59 6.51
N LEU A 66 -5.95 1.43 7.37
CA LEU A 66 -6.10 2.86 7.10
C LEU A 66 -4.76 3.55 6.91
N GLY A 67 -3.81 3.34 7.83
CA GLY A 67 -2.48 3.95 7.73
C GLY A 67 -1.73 3.53 6.48
N ALA A 68 -1.67 2.23 6.19
CA ALA A 68 -1.04 1.71 4.99
C ALA A 68 -1.77 2.15 3.72
N GLY A 69 -3.10 2.16 3.74
CA GLY A 69 -3.94 2.60 2.63
C GLY A 69 -3.68 4.06 2.26
N ILE A 70 -3.61 4.95 3.25
CA ILE A 70 -3.26 6.37 3.03
C ILE A 70 -1.85 6.47 2.42
N GLY A 71 -0.88 5.73 2.95
CA GLY A 71 0.49 5.73 2.44
C GLY A 71 0.57 5.29 0.97
N ALA A 72 -0.08 4.18 0.63
CA ALA A 72 -0.13 3.68 -0.73
C ALA A 72 -0.92 4.62 -1.67
N PHE A 73 -2.03 5.18 -1.20
CA PHE A 73 -2.81 6.15 -1.95
C PHE A 73 -1.99 7.39 -2.33
N VAL A 74 -1.28 7.99 -1.37
CA VAL A 74 -0.42 9.16 -1.62
C VAL A 74 0.74 8.81 -2.57
N ALA A 75 1.32 7.60 -2.43
CA ALA A 75 2.42 7.16 -3.28
C ALA A 75 2.01 6.97 -4.75
N TRP A 76 0.78 6.50 -5.01
CA TRP A 76 0.36 6.08 -6.35
C TRP A 76 -0.62 7.02 -7.04
N LEU A 77 -1.23 7.96 -6.33
CA LEU A 77 -2.17 8.90 -6.92
C LEU A 77 -1.50 10.16 -7.45
N HIS A 78 -1.80 10.49 -8.71
CA HIS A 78 -1.61 11.82 -9.26
C HIS A 78 -2.90 12.61 -9.03
N LEU A 79 -2.92 13.44 -8.01
CA LEU A 79 -4.12 14.16 -7.55
C LEU A 79 -4.72 15.16 -8.57
N ASP A 80 -3.97 15.55 -9.60
CA ASP A 80 -4.29 16.77 -10.37
C ASP A 80 -5.38 16.63 -11.45
N ARG A 81 -5.89 15.43 -11.76
CA ARG A 81 -6.83 15.27 -12.91
C ARG A 81 -7.87 14.15 -12.77
N GLU A 82 -8.19 13.68 -11.57
CA GLU A 82 -9.00 12.48 -11.45
C GLU A 82 -10.45 12.76 -11.07
N ASN A 83 -11.34 11.96 -11.68
CA ASN A 83 -12.75 11.97 -11.34
C ASN A 83 -12.92 11.47 -9.89
N SER A 84 -13.68 12.17 -9.07
CA SER A 84 -13.92 11.89 -7.66
C SER A 84 -14.35 10.44 -7.38
N LEU A 85 -15.12 9.83 -8.29
CA LEU A 85 -15.54 8.44 -8.20
C LEU A 85 -14.37 7.45 -8.30
N VAL A 86 -13.44 7.70 -9.22
CA VAL A 86 -12.25 6.84 -9.41
C VAL A 86 -11.33 6.97 -8.19
N LEU A 87 -11.22 8.17 -7.65
CA LEU A 87 -10.47 8.46 -6.44
C LEU A 87 -11.03 7.66 -5.25
N GLY A 88 -12.34 7.73 -5.03
CA GLY A 88 -13.03 7.00 -3.96
C GLY A 88 -12.89 5.48 -4.10
N LEU A 89 -13.08 4.95 -5.32
CA LEU A 89 -12.92 3.52 -5.59
C LEU A 89 -11.48 3.05 -5.33
N THR A 90 -10.49 3.83 -5.77
CA THR A 90 -9.07 3.51 -5.53
C THR A 90 -8.76 3.49 -4.03
N ALA A 91 -9.24 4.50 -3.29
CA ALA A 91 -9.05 4.56 -1.84
C ALA A 91 -9.67 3.33 -1.16
N LEU A 92 -10.90 2.97 -1.54
CA LEU A 92 -11.61 1.82 -0.97
C LEU A 92 -10.87 0.51 -1.25
N VAL A 93 -10.40 0.29 -2.47
CA VAL A 93 -9.65 -0.93 -2.85
C VAL A 93 -8.32 -0.99 -2.09
N VAL A 94 -7.58 0.11 -2.01
CA VAL A 94 -6.27 0.13 -1.36
C VAL A 94 -6.39 -0.01 0.15
N ILE A 95 -7.36 0.64 0.79
CA ILE A 95 -7.61 0.50 2.23
C ILE A 95 -8.12 -0.92 2.55
N GLY A 96 -9.08 -1.42 1.78
CA GLY A 96 -9.61 -2.77 1.97
C GLY A 96 -8.53 -3.85 1.83
N SER A 97 -7.65 -3.72 0.83
CA SER A 97 -6.51 -4.61 0.66
C SER A 97 -5.47 -4.46 1.79
N GLY A 98 -5.29 -3.25 2.32
CA GLY A 98 -4.46 -2.99 3.49
C GLY A 98 -4.98 -3.71 4.74
N ILE A 99 -6.30 -3.69 4.98
CA ILE A 99 -6.94 -4.43 6.09
C ILE A 99 -6.74 -5.93 5.92
N ALA A 100 -6.95 -6.47 4.72
CA ALA A 100 -6.71 -7.88 4.43
C ALA A 100 -5.24 -8.28 4.63
N GLY A 101 -4.31 -7.41 4.21
CA GLY A 101 -2.87 -7.57 4.44
C GLY A 101 -2.48 -7.51 5.92
N ALA A 102 -3.17 -6.67 6.71
CA ALA A 102 -2.99 -6.60 8.15
C ALA A 102 -3.38 -7.91 8.84
N TRP A 103 -4.53 -8.45 8.48
CA TRP A 103 -4.99 -9.75 8.99
C TRP A 103 -4.01 -10.87 8.63
N GLY A 104 -3.63 -11.01 7.36
CA GLY A 104 -2.68 -12.03 6.92
C GLY A 104 -1.29 -11.88 7.57
N GLY A 105 -0.82 -10.64 7.77
CA GLY A 105 0.41 -10.37 8.48
C GLY A 105 0.34 -10.78 9.96
N TYR A 106 -0.79 -10.54 10.62
CA TYR A 106 -1.02 -10.96 12.00
C TYR A 106 -1.03 -12.49 12.14
N GLU A 107 -1.76 -13.19 11.27
CA GLU A 107 -1.80 -14.65 11.24
C GLU A 107 -0.39 -15.24 11.03
N TYR A 108 0.37 -14.70 10.09
CA TYR A 108 1.74 -15.10 9.87
C TYR A 108 2.62 -14.86 11.10
N GLY A 109 2.51 -13.68 11.72
CA GLY A 109 3.30 -13.31 12.90
C GLY A 109 2.94 -14.16 14.13
N SER A 110 1.68 -14.48 14.32
CA SER A 110 1.20 -15.32 15.44
C SER A 110 1.56 -16.78 15.28
N ALA A 111 1.70 -17.27 14.04
CA ALA A 111 2.10 -18.63 13.74
C ALA A 111 3.62 -18.88 13.91
N GLN A 112 4.42 -17.83 14.12
CA GLN A 112 5.86 -17.98 14.38
C GLN A 112 6.05 -18.62 15.76
N GLU A 113 6.54 -19.87 15.78
CA GLU A 113 6.81 -20.61 17.02
C GLU A 113 7.82 -19.86 17.90
N VAL A 114 7.39 -19.58 19.11
CA VAL A 114 8.31 -19.11 20.17
C VAL A 114 9.13 -20.32 20.61
N LYS A 115 10.33 -20.47 20.07
CA LYS A 115 11.28 -21.48 20.56
C LYS A 115 11.54 -21.17 22.04
N CYS A 116 11.29 -22.20 22.88
CA CYS A 116 11.48 -22.11 24.32
C CYS A 116 12.75 -21.34 24.68
N CYS A 117 12.61 -20.33 25.56
CA CYS A 117 13.68 -19.46 26.08
C CYS A 117 14.26 -18.38 25.13
N ALA A 118 13.79 -18.24 23.92
CA ALA A 118 14.09 -17.08 23.09
C ALA A 118 12.90 -16.14 23.08
N MET A 119 13.07 -14.86 23.45
CA MET A 119 12.04 -13.84 23.21
C MET A 119 11.72 -13.81 21.71
N PRO A 120 10.44 -13.69 21.31
CA PRO A 120 10.12 -13.50 19.92
C PRO A 120 10.84 -12.23 19.45
N THR A 121 11.71 -12.38 18.47
CA THR A 121 12.54 -11.28 17.94
C THR A 121 11.71 -10.19 17.31
N VAL A 122 10.45 -10.50 16.91
CA VAL A 122 9.55 -9.56 16.24
C VAL A 122 8.12 -9.79 16.71
N SER A 123 7.46 -8.73 17.16
CA SER A 123 6.05 -8.76 17.57
C SER A 123 5.12 -9.06 16.37
N PRO A 124 4.01 -9.82 16.55
CA PRO A 124 2.96 -9.98 15.54
C PRO A 124 2.42 -8.65 14.99
N VAL A 125 2.40 -7.60 15.78
CA VAL A 125 2.00 -6.24 15.38
C VAL A 125 2.89 -5.68 14.27
N TYR A 126 4.18 -5.99 14.28
CA TYR A 126 5.08 -5.59 13.21
C TYR A 126 4.73 -6.27 11.88
N TYR A 127 4.45 -7.57 11.92
CA TYR A 127 4.01 -8.30 10.72
C TYR A 127 2.66 -7.81 10.21
N THR A 128 1.76 -7.38 11.10
CA THR A 128 0.50 -6.73 10.75
C THR A 128 0.73 -5.45 9.96
N ALA A 129 1.61 -4.58 10.44
CA ALA A 129 1.94 -3.33 9.76
C ALA A 129 2.65 -3.56 8.42
N LEU A 130 3.60 -4.51 8.39
CA LEU A 130 4.32 -4.85 7.17
C LEU A 130 3.40 -5.48 6.12
N GLY A 131 2.58 -6.45 6.52
CA GLY A 131 1.61 -7.10 5.64
C GLY A 131 0.62 -6.12 5.05
N SER A 132 0.08 -5.22 5.89
CA SER A 132 -0.80 -4.15 5.45
C SER A 132 -0.13 -3.24 4.41
N ALA A 133 1.08 -2.76 4.68
CA ALA A 133 1.81 -1.85 3.79
C ALA A 133 2.16 -2.51 2.44
N VAL A 134 2.61 -3.76 2.46
CA VAL A 134 2.97 -4.51 1.24
C VAL A 134 1.74 -4.75 0.37
N VAL A 135 0.66 -5.28 0.94
CA VAL A 135 -0.56 -5.62 0.18
C VAL A 135 -1.24 -4.36 -0.34
N ALA A 136 -1.33 -3.28 0.44
CA ALA A 136 -1.86 -2.00 -0.03
C ALA A 136 -1.06 -1.42 -1.20
N ASN A 137 0.28 -1.47 -1.16
CA ASN A 137 1.11 -0.99 -2.24
C ASN A 137 1.02 -1.87 -3.50
N ILE A 138 0.98 -3.19 -3.37
CA ILE A 138 0.77 -4.10 -4.52
C ILE A 138 -0.58 -3.78 -5.19
N SER A 139 -1.64 -3.59 -4.41
CA SER A 139 -2.95 -3.23 -4.93
C SER A 139 -2.94 -1.86 -5.62
N GLY A 140 -2.22 -0.88 -5.08
CA GLY A 140 -2.02 0.43 -5.69
C GLY A 140 -1.32 0.34 -7.05
N VAL A 141 -0.22 -0.44 -7.12
CA VAL A 141 0.50 -0.70 -8.39
C VAL A 141 -0.40 -1.40 -9.40
N ALA A 142 -1.10 -2.45 -8.99
CA ALA A 142 -1.99 -3.21 -9.86
C ALA A 142 -3.10 -2.33 -10.44
N PHE A 143 -3.72 -1.50 -9.60
CA PHE A 143 -4.76 -0.58 -10.00
C PHE A 143 -4.24 0.49 -10.97
N ALA A 144 -3.10 1.10 -10.67
CA ALA A 144 -2.46 2.09 -11.54
C ALA A 144 -2.08 1.49 -12.90
N SER A 145 -1.56 0.25 -12.91
CA SER A 145 -1.18 -0.48 -14.13
C SER A 145 -2.40 -0.85 -14.97
N ALA A 146 -3.45 -1.39 -14.36
CA ALA A 146 -4.70 -1.74 -15.04
C ALA A 146 -5.31 -0.50 -15.71
N ARG A 147 -5.29 0.63 -15.01
CA ARG A 147 -5.80 1.88 -15.52
C ARG A 147 -4.98 2.41 -16.71
N ALA A 148 -3.66 2.36 -16.64
CA ALA A 148 -2.80 2.76 -17.75
C ALA A 148 -3.07 1.92 -19.01
N LEU A 149 -3.38 0.63 -18.86
CA LEU A 149 -3.76 -0.25 -19.95
C LEU A 149 -5.14 0.11 -20.56
N LEU A 150 -6.11 0.46 -19.72
CA LEU A 150 -7.45 0.85 -20.15
C LEU A 150 -7.46 2.19 -20.89
N THR A 151 -6.69 3.16 -20.43
CA THR A 151 -6.58 4.48 -21.08
C THR A 151 -5.84 4.39 -22.42
N ARG A 152 -4.87 3.47 -22.54
CA ARG A 152 -4.10 3.24 -23.77
C ARG A 152 -4.95 2.62 -24.90
N LYS A 153 -6.08 1.94 -24.58
CA LYS A 153 -6.99 1.29 -25.53
C LYS A 153 -8.05 2.21 -26.13
N ARG A 154 -8.06 3.51 -25.85
CA ARG A 154 -8.91 4.47 -26.57
C ARG A 154 -8.12 5.15 -27.71
N PRO A 155 -7.98 4.52 -28.89
CA PRO A 155 -7.47 5.22 -30.06
C PRO A 155 -8.50 6.27 -30.44
N THR A 156 -8.03 7.44 -30.77
CA THR A 156 -8.64 8.59 -31.41
C THR A 156 -9.63 8.20 -32.53
N GLN A 157 -10.88 7.89 -32.19
CA GLN A 157 -11.96 7.73 -33.18
C GLN A 157 -12.62 9.08 -33.56
N PHE A 158 -12.11 10.20 -33.08
CA PHE A 158 -12.73 11.51 -33.33
C PHE A 158 -12.08 12.36 -34.42
N HIS A 159 -11.17 11.80 -35.22
CA HIS A 159 -10.53 12.63 -36.26
C HIS A 159 -11.07 12.45 -37.68
N ASN A 160 -12.09 11.60 -37.91
CA ASN A 160 -12.65 11.34 -39.25
C ASN A 160 -14.11 11.78 -39.44
N ALA A 161 -14.62 12.71 -38.65
CA ALA A 161 -15.99 13.20 -38.78
C ALA A 161 -16.11 14.66 -39.27
N VAL A 162 -15.05 15.21 -39.85
CA VAL A 162 -15.08 16.54 -40.48
C VAL A 162 -14.39 16.45 -41.82
N HIS A 163 -15.03 15.93 -42.84
CA HIS A 163 -14.88 16.27 -44.26
C HIS A 163 -16.23 16.11 -44.97
#